data_5d54469931f835e025bc4f5809a5d39e
#
_entry.id   5d54469931f835e025bc4f5809a5d39e
#
_cell.length_a   1.000
_cell.length_b   1.000
_cell.length_c   1.000
_cell.angle_alpha   90.00
_cell.angle_beta   90.00
_cell.angle_gamma   90.00
#
_symmetry.space_group_name_H-M   'P 1'
#
loop_
_entity.id
_entity.type
_entity.pdbx_description
1 polymer ?
#
loop_
_entity_poly.entity_id
_entity_poly.type
_entity_poly.pdbx_seq_one_letter_code
_entity_poly.pdbx_strand_id
1 'polypeptide(L)'
;MFVVVGATGNVGSTLSSLLAASGSAVTAVSRGRRPIALPEGVRHHRADLERPETLSPVLTDAEALYLLVEGAGAHLDMREILRVAATCGVKRIVLQSSQAVVTRPDSPSHAPLHAIEDLVRRSGLGWTILRPGGFASNAFAWTEPIRGSRMVSAPFGDVGLPVVDPADIAEVAATALLDRSHDGRTYELTGPALSTPRERVADLAAALGEPIGFVNQTPDEAREQMLRFMPPPVVEGTLAILGTPTNSEQRISPDVTEVLGRPPRPFADWATRNIAAFR
;
A
#
# COMPACT_ATOMS: atom_id res chain seq x y z
N MET A 1 -3.45 21.48 7.46
CA MET A 1 -4.36 20.32 7.42
C MET A 1 -3.87 19.33 6.35
N PHE A 2 -3.94 18.02 6.65
CA PHE A 2 -3.59 16.95 5.71
C PHE A 2 -4.86 16.19 5.28
N VAL A 3 -4.92 15.82 4.01
CA VAL A 3 -6.01 15.01 3.46
C VAL A 3 -5.45 13.62 3.11
N VAL A 4 -6.09 12.56 3.60
CA VAL A 4 -5.66 11.17 3.41
C VAL A 4 -6.73 10.43 2.62
N VAL A 5 -6.44 10.11 1.35
CA VAL A 5 -7.30 9.25 0.53
C VAL A 5 -6.99 7.78 0.83
N GLY A 6 -8.03 6.94 0.81
CA GLY A 6 -7.89 5.53 1.21
C GLY A 6 -7.70 5.34 2.71
N ALA A 7 -8.20 6.26 3.52
CA ALA A 7 -8.03 6.31 4.97
C ALA A 7 -8.61 5.10 5.74
N THR A 8 -9.39 4.25 5.10
CA THR A 8 -9.93 3.00 5.68
C THR A 8 -9.10 1.75 5.37
N GLY A 9 -8.05 1.91 4.57
CA GLY A 9 -7.15 0.82 4.19
C GLY A 9 -6.01 0.62 5.18
N ASN A 10 -5.21 -0.43 4.96
CA ASN A 10 -4.11 -0.85 5.84
C ASN A 10 -3.04 0.23 6.08
N VAL A 11 -2.77 1.06 5.08
CA VAL A 11 -1.81 2.18 5.19
C VAL A 11 -2.51 3.45 5.67
N GLY A 12 -3.62 3.83 5.03
CA GLY A 12 -4.28 5.11 5.27
C GLY A 12 -4.85 5.27 6.69
N SER A 13 -5.31 4.18 7.33
CA SER A 13 -5.79 4.21 8.72
C SER A 13 -4.65 4.50 9.69
N THR A 14 -3.52 3.81 9.53
CA THR A 14 -2.31 4.04 10.34
C THR A 14 -1.76 5.44 10.10
N LEU A 15 -1.68 5.89 8.85
CA LEU A 15 -1.24 7.23 8.48
C LEU A 15 -2.11 8.32 9.13
N SER A 16 -3.43 8.16 9.09
CA SER A 16 -4.36 9.10 9.72
C SER A 16 -4.14 9.20 11.23
N SER A 17 -3.87 8.06 11.88
CA SER A 17 -3.55 8.01 13.33
C SER A 17 -2.23 8.71 13.63
N LEU A 18 -1.19 8.47 12.84
CA LEU A 18 0.14 9.08 13.04
C LEU A 18 0.10 10.60 12.88
N LEU A 19 -0.58 11.09 11.85
CA LEU A 19 -0.75 12.53 11.63
C LEU A 19 -1.57 13.20 12.74
N ALA A 20 -2.64 12.56 13.21
CA ALA A 20 -3.42 13.08 14.33
C ALA A 20 -2.59 13.12 15.63
N ALA A 21 -1.82 12.05 15.91
CA ALA A 21 -0.93 11.99 17.06
C ALA A 21 0.19 13.05 17.04
N SER A 22 0.60 13.52 15.84
CA SER A 22 1.52 14.67 15.70
C SER A 22 0.88 16.03 15.96
N GLY A 23 -0.42 16.08 16.32
CA GLY A 23 -1.17 17.32 16.51
C GLY A 23 -1.67 17.95 15.22
N SER A 24 -1.56 17.25 14.08
CA SER A 24 -1.99 17.76 12.79
C SER A 24 -3.50 17.61 12.59
N ALA A 25 -4.15 18.61 11.98
CA ALA A 25 -5.53 18.46 11.51
C ALA A 25 -5.56 17.51 10.31
N VAL A 26 -6.38 16.45 10.40
CA VAL A 26 -6.48 15.40 9.39
C VAL A 26 -7.92 15.23 8.89
N THR A 27 -8.09 15.17 7.58
CA THR A 27 -9.34 14.75 6.94
C THR A 27 -9.11 13.41 6.22
N ALA A 28 -9.76 12.38 6.75
CA ALA A 28 -9.80 11.04 6.19
C ALA A 28 -10.84 10.96 5.07
N VAL A 29 -10.41 10.58 3.87
CA VAL A 29 -11.30 10.48 2.70
C VAL A 29 -11.52 9.02 2.34
N SER A 30 -12.79 8.64 2.17
CA SER A 30 -13.19 7.34 1.65
C SER A 30 -14.52 7.41 0.89
N ARG A 31 -14.87 6.35 0.17
CA ARG A 31 -16.16 6.24 -0.54
C ARG A 31 -17.36 6.04 0.40
N GLY A 32 -17.12 5.87 1.71
CA GLY A 32 -18.17 5.78 2.73
C GLY A 32 -19.04 4.53 2.66
N ARG A 33 -18.50 3.43 2.14
CA ARG A 33 -19.26 2.16 1.98
C ARG A 33 -19.45 1.38 3.28
N ARG A 34 -18.71 1.72 4.35
CA ARG A 34 -18.77 1.06 5.68
C ARG A 34 -18.65 2.10 6.78
N PRO A 35 -19.21 1.83 7.98
CA PRO A 35 -18.89 2.61 9.17
C PRO A 35 -17.38 2.63 9.41
N ILE A 36 -16.84 3.78 9.77
CA ILE A 36 -15.39 3.98 9.95
C ILE A 36 -15.15 4.33 11.39
N ALA A 37 -14.39 3.52 12.11
CA ALA A 37 -13.79 3.94 13.37
C ALA A 37 -12.56 4.79 13.02
N LEU A 38 -12.63 6.08 13.34
CA LEU A 38 -11.52 7.01 13.12
C LEU A 38 -10.83 7.33 14.45
N PRO A 39 -9.53 7.62 14.43
CA PRO A 39 -8.83 8.17 15.58
C PRO A 39 -9.46 9.47 16.03
N GLU A 40 -9.29 9.80 17.32
CA GLU A 40 -9.70 11.08 17.85
C GLU A 40 -9.03 12.24 17.07
N GLY A 41 -9.79 13.29 16.78
CA GLY A 41 -9.29 14.45 16.03
C GLY A 41 -9.27 14.29 14.50
N VAL A 42 -9.56 13.11 13.97
CA VAL A 42 -9.66 12.87 12.52
C VAL A 42 -11.10 13.08 12.05
N ARG A 43 -11.29 13.96 11.07
CA ARG A 43 -12.59 14.15 10.40
C ARG A 43 -12.75 13.21 9.24
N HIS A 44 -13.95 12.70 9.00
CA HIS A 44 -14.25 11.91 7.81
C HIS A 44 -15.00 12.75 6.77
N HIS A 45 -14.57 12.59 5.52
CA HIS A 45 -15.32 13.11 4.38
C HIS A 45 -15.53 12.03 3.33
N ARG A 46 -16.73 11.96 2.79
CA ARG A 46 -17.04 11.05 1.69
C ARG A 46 -16.71 11.71 0.36
N ALA A 47 -15.74 11.15 -0.36
CA ALA A 47 -15.40 11.56 -1.72
C ALA A 47 -14.92 10.36 -2.55
N ASP A 48 -14.89 10.54 -3.86
CA ASP A 48 -14.54 9.51 -4.83
C ASP A 48 -13.57 10.08 -5.86
N LEU A 49 -12.43 9.42 -6.07
CA LEU A 49 -11.44 9.82 -7.07
C LEU A 49 -11.96 9.73 -8.51
N GLU A 50 -12.98 8.91 -8.76
CA GLU A 50 -13.67 8.86 -10.07
C GLU A 50 -14.53 10.12 -10.33
N ARG A 51 -14.78 10.91 -9.27
CA ARG A 51 -15.50 12.17 -9.32
C ARG A 51 -14.70 13.25 -8.59
N PRO A 52 -13.64 13.77 -9.23
CA PRO A 52 -12.66 14.67 -8.60
C PRO A 52 -13.28 15.92 -7.97
N GLU A 53 -14.41 16.41 -8.47
CA GLU A 53 -15.14 17.54 -7.90
C GLU A 53 -15.57 17.30 -6.44
N THR A 54 -15.78 16.04 -6.04
CA THR A 54 -16.13 15.67 -4.68
C THR A 54 -15.01 15.90 -3.67
N LEU A 55 -13.78 16.10 -4.15
CA LEU A 55 -12.61 16.39 -3.32
C LEU A 55 -12.51 17.88 -2.98
N SER A 56 -13.09 18.79 -3.79
CA SER A 56 -12.93 20.22 -3.60
C SER A 56 -13.22 20.71 -2.17
N PRO A 57 -14.32 20.27 -1.50
CA PRO A 57 -14.63 20.77 -0.14
C PRO A 57 -13.59 20.41 0.91
N VAL A 58 -12.82 19.33 0.72
CA VAL A 58 -11.81 18.87 1.70
C VAL A 58 -10.40 19.26 1.32
N LEU A 59 -10.16 19.63 0.07
CA LEU A 59 -8.85 20.09 -0.39
C LEU A 59 -8.66 21.60 -0.18
N THR A 60 -9.75 22.36 0.02
CA THR A 60 -9.65 23.76 0.39
C THR A 60 -8.90 23.90 1.72
N ASP A 61 -7.84 24.72 1.72
CA ASP A 61 -6.92 24.92 2.85
C ASP A 61 -6.08 23.67 3.24
N ALA A 62 -6.09 22.62 2.42
CA ALA A 62 -5.20 21.49 2.65
C ALA A 62 -3.77 21.85 2.27
N GLU A 63 -2.83 21.58 3.17
CA GLU A 63 -1.40 21.74 2.91
C GLU A 63 -0.89 20.66 1.99
N ALA A 64 -1.26 19.41 2.27
CA ALA A 64 -0.82 18.27 1.48
C ALA A 64 -1.88 17.18 1.38
N LEU A 65 -1.80 16.41 0.30
CA LEU A 65 -2.65 15.29 -0.04
C LEU A 65 -1.83 13.99 -0.08
N TYR A 66 -2.22 13.00 0.72
CA TYR A 66 -1.81 11.62 0.49
C TYR A 66 -2.78 10.99 -0.50
N LEU A 67 -2.25 10.57 -1.64
CA LEU A 67 -3.01 10.02 -2.75
C LEU A 67 -2.71 8.53 -2.91
N LEU A 68 -3.68 7.70 -2.54
CA LEU A 68 -3.68 6.27 -2.81
C LEU A 68 -4.54 6.00 -4.05
N VAL A 69 -3.93 5.34 -5.02
CA VAL A 69 -4.60 4.89 -6.24
C VAL A 69 -4.92 3.41 -6.10
N GLU A 70 -6.21 3.06 -6.10
CA GLU A 70 -6.66 1.67 -6.03
C GLU A 70 -6.42 0.97 -7.38
N GLY A 71 -5.84 -0.24 -7.35
CA GLY A 71 -5.42 -0.94 -8.56
C GLY A 71 -4.32 -0.18 -9.31
N ALA A 72 -4.37 -0.18 -10.63
CA ALA A 72 -3.43 0.58 -11.47
C ALA A 72 -3.90 2.00 -11.79
N GLY A 73 -5.10 2.39 -11.36
CA GLY A 73 -5.64 3.74 -11.57
C GLY A 73 -6.09 4.06 -13.00
N ALA A 74 -6.19 3.05 -13.88
CA ALA A 74 -6.57 3.26 -15.28
C ALA A 74 -7.95 3.92 -15.48
N HIS A 75 -8.81 3.81 -14.47
CA HIS A 75 -10.18 4.37 -14.45
C HIS A 75 -10.24 5.82 -13.94
N LEU A 76 -9.10 6.40 -13.49
CA LEU A 76 -9.05 7.72 -12.89
C LEU A 76 -8.60 8.78 -13.89
N ASP A 77 -9.30 9.92 -13.91
CA ASP A 77 -8.77 11.13 -14.54
C ASP A 77 -7.78 11.82 -13.59
N MET A 78 -6.53 11.38 -13.61
CA MET A 78 -5.50 11.93 -12.76
C MET A 78 -5.20 13.40 -13.07
N ARG A 79 -5.36 13.85 -14.32
CA ARG A 79 -5.17 15.27 -14.70
C ARG A 79 -6.17 16.15 -13.98
N GLU A 80 -7.43 15.72 -13.95
CA GLU A 80 -8.49 16.45 -13.27
C GLU A 80 -8.32 16.41 -11.74
N ILE A 81 -7.94 15.29 -11.16
CA ILE A 81 -7.63 15.19 -9.73
C ILE A 81 -6.54 16.21 -9.35
N LEU A 82 -5.44 16.26 -10.11
CA LEU A 82 -4.34 17.18 -9.86
C LEU A 82 -4.74 18.64 -10.08
N ARG A 83 -5.57 18.90 -11.09
CA ARG A 83 -6.13 20.24 -11.35
C ARG A 83 -6.99 20.72 -10.17
N VAL A 84 -7.87 19.87 -9.67
CA VAL A 84 -8.70 20.19 -8.49
C VAL A 84 -7.82 20.46 -7.27
N ALA A 85 -6.83 19.60 -7.00
CA ALA A 85 -5.90 19.79 -5.90
C ALA A 85 -5.17 21.13 -5.98
N ALA A 86 -4.61 21.47 -7.15
CA ALA A 86 -3.92 22.73 -7.37
C ALA A 86 -4.86 23.94 -7.20
N THR A 87 -6.08 23.87 -7.76
CA THR A 87 -7.08 24.95 -7.67
C THR A 87 -7.53 25.19 -6.23
N CYS A 88 -7.63 24.14 -5.41
CA CYS A 88 -7.95 24.23 -3.98
C CYS A 88 -6.75 24.68 -3.12
N GLY A 89 -5.59 24.89 -3.70
CA GLY A 89 -4.43 25.44 -3.01
C GLY A 89 -3.54 24.39 -2.32
N VAL A 90 -3.73 23.09 -2.57
CA VAL A 90 -2.82 22.02 -2.12
C VAL A 90 -1.39 22.33 -2.59
N LYS A 91 -0.43 22.19 -1.69
CA LYS A 91 0.98 22.51 -1.99
C LYS A 91 1.80 21.29 -2.35
N ARG A 92 1.42 20.11 -1.82
CA ARG A 92 2.20 18.87 -1.97
C ARG A 92 1.31 17.65 -2.11
N ILE A 93 1.85 16.63 -2.79
CA ILE A 93 1.22 15.31 -2.93
C ILE A 93 2.22 14.23 -2.50
N VAL A 94 1.82 13.34 -1.63
CA VAL A 94 2.50 12.07 -1.40
C VAL A 94 1.71 10.99 -2.12
N LEU A 95 2.25 10.49 -3.23
CA LEU A 95 1.64 9.44 -4.04
C LEU A 95 2.09 8.07 -3.56
N GLN A 96 1.17 7.18 -3.20
CA GLN A 96 1.46 5.77 -3.09
C GLN A 96 1.35 5.11 -4.47
N SER A 97 2.48 4.78 -5.06
CA SER A 97 2.67 4.07 -6.31
C SER A 97 2.97 2.58 -6.06
N SER A 98 3.78 1.95 -6.89
CA SER A 98 4.22 0.56 -6.76
C SER A 98 5.65 0.40 -7.26
N GLN A 99 6.42 -0.49 -6.66
CA GLN A 99 7.74 -0.92 -7.14
C GLN A 99 7.65 -1.46 -8.58
N ALA A 100 6.54 -2.09 -8.94
CA ALA A 100 6.34 -2.67 -10.26
C ALA A 100 6.39 -1.66 -11.42
N VAL A 101 6.22 -0.36 -11.15
CA VAL A 101 6.41 0.72 -12.15
C VAL A 101 7.82 0.69 -12.74
N VAL A 102 8.84 0.33 -11.96
CA VAL A 102 10.23 0.29 -12.41
C VAL A 102 10.76 -1.13 -12.61
N THR A 103 10.24 -2.12 -11.89
CA THR A 103 10.70 -3.50 -12.01
C THR A 103 10.05 -4.25 -13.18
N ARG A 104 8.87 -3.79 -13.61
CA ARG A 104 8.08 -4.34 -14.74
C ARG A 104 7.53 -3.21 -15.63
N PRO A 105 8.38 -2.36 -16.23
CA PRO A 105 7.92 -1.16 -16.96
C PRO A 105 7.00 -1.49 -18.14
N ASP A 106 7.19 -2.64 -18.77
CA ASP A 106 6.41 -3.10 -19.93
C ASP A 106 5.12 -3.84 -19.52
N SER A 107 4.85 -3.98 -18.21
CA SER A 107 3.64 -4.67 -17.75
C SER A 107 2.38 -3.84 -17.99
N PRO A 108 1.41 -4.32 -18.79
CA PRO A 108 0.16 -3.60 -19.05
C PRO A 108 -0.61 -3.26 -17.77
N SER A 109 -0.48 -4.07 -16.72
CA SER A 109 -1.15 -3.83 -15.45
C SER A 109 -0.59 -2.66 -14.66
N HIS A 110 0.64 -2.19 -14.95
CA HIS A 110 1.30 -1.08 -14.24
C HIS A 110 1.53 0.16 -15.11
N ALA A 111 1.32 0.07 -16.42
CA ALA A 111 1.46 1.21 -17.34
C ALA A 111 0.65 2.45 -16.94
N PRO A 112 -0.62 2.35 -16.46
CA PRO A 112 -1.36 3.51 -15.99
C PRO A 112 -0.70 4.18 -14.78
N LEU A 113 -0.14 3.40 -13.87
CA LEU A 113 0.50 3.93 -12.67
C LEU A 113 1.79 4.69 -13.01
N HIS A 114 2.54 4.23 -14.02
CA HIS A 114 3.68 4.97 -14.56
C HIS A 114 3.26 6.34 -15.10
N ALA A 115 2.18 6.38 -15.88
CA ALA A 115 1.64 7.64 -16.39
C ALA A 115 1.17 8.60 -15.27
N ILE A 116 0.60 8.04 -14.19
CA ILE A 116 0.20 8.81 -13.01
C ILE A 116 1.42 9.45 -12.32
N GLU A 117 2.52 8.71 -12.13
CA GLU A 117 3.75 9.27 -11.57
C GLU A 117 4.26 10.44 -12.41
N ASP A 118 4.25 10.31 -13.74
CA ASP A 118 4.67 11.36 -14.65
C ASP A 118 3.79 12.61 -14.57
N LEU A 119 2.48 12.43 -14.42
CA LEU A 119 1.56 13.55 -14.22
C LEU A 119 1.81 14.25 -12.89
N VAL A 120 2.03 13.49 -11.81
CA VAL A 120 2.35 14.05 -10.49
C VAL A 120 3.65 14.85 -10.54
N ARG A 121 4.72 14.33 -11.17
CA ARG A 121 6.00 15.06 -11.32
C ARG A 121 5.86 16.37 -12.09
N ARG A 122 4.94 16.42 -13.07
CA ARG A 122 4.69 17.60 -13.92
C ARG A 122 3.57 18.50 -13.43
N SER A 123 2.96 18.19 -12.27
CA SER A 123 1.80 18.93 -11.76
C SER A 123 2.08 20.38 -11.31
N GLY A 124 3.36 20.72 -11.08
CA GLY A 124 3.76 21.98 -10.46
C GLY A 124 3.62 22.01 -8.94
N LEU A 125 3.09 20.94 -8.34
CA LEU A 125 3.03 20.75 -6.88
C LEU A 125 4.33 20.13 -6.36
N GLY A 126 4.67 20.34 -5.09
CA GLY A 126 5.65 19.50 -4.41
C GLY A 126 5.18 18.04 -4.43
N TRP A 127 6.08 17.08 -4.61
CA TRP A 127 5.67 15.68 -4.68
C TRP A 127 6.67 14.75 -4.01
N THR A 128 6.16 13.69 -3.42
CA THR A 128 6.94 12.51 -3.01
C THR A 128 6.23 11.28 -3.54
N ILE A 129 6.98 10.33 -4.11
CA ILE A 129 6.45 9.08 -4.66
C ILE A 129 6.96 7.93 -3.81
N LEU A 130 6.02 7.13 -3.28
CA LEU A 130 6.32 5.92 -2.54
C LEU A 130 6.07 4.71 -3.44
N ARG A 131 7.06 3.86 -3.61
CA ARG A 131 7.01 2.64 -4.42
C ARG A 131 7.16 1.41 -3.52
N PRO A 132 6.11 1.02 -2.79
CA PRO A 132 6.18 -0.18 -1.99
C PRO A 132 6.25 -1.43 -2.86
N GLY A 133 6.95 -2.45 -2.35
CA GLY A 133 6.91 -3.83 -2.84
C GLY A 133 5.63 -4.55 -2.39
N GLY A 134 5.67 -5.89 -2.33
CA GLY A 134 4.56 -6.69 -1.81
C GLY A 134 4.27 -6.39 -0.33
N PHE A 135 2.99 -6.32 0.06
CA PHE A 135 2.60 -5.96 1.42
C PHE A 135 2.51 -7.18 2.33
N ALA A 136 3.00 -7.07 3.56
CA ALA A 136 2.78 -8.07 4.61
C ALA A 136 1.28 -8.35 4.82
N SER A 137 0.44 -7.32 4.71
CA SER A 137 -1.03 -7.43 4.84
C SER A 137 -1.72 -8.28 3.76
N ASN A 138 -1.04 -8.66 2.68
CA ASN A 138 -1.58 -9.62 1.72
C ASN A 138 -1.85 -10.99 2.38
N ALA A 139 -1.18 -11.29 3.49
CA ALA A 139 -1.44 -12.48 4.30
C ALA A 139 -2.84 -12.51 4.92
N PHE A 140 -3.60 -11.41 4.96
CA PHE A 140 -5.02 -11.45 5.35
C PHE A 140 -5.87 -12.33 4.42
N ALA A 141 -5.41 -12.61 3.19
CA ALA A 141 -6.05 -13.61 2.33
C ALA A 141 -6.05 -15.03 2.94
N TRP A 142 -5.17 -15.30 3.90
CA TRP A 142 -5.07 -16.58 4.61
C TRP A 142 -5.92 -16.65 5.89
N THR A 143 -6.62 -15.57 6.25
CA THR A 143 -7.42 -15.49 7.49
C THR A 143 -8.45 -16.61 7.58
N GLU A 144 -9.33 -16.72 6.59
CA GLU A 144 -10.40 -17.75 6.60
C GLU A 144 -9.84 -19.18 6.54
N PRO A 145 -8.88 -19.52 5.67
CA PRO A 145 -8.22 -20.84 5.68
C PRO A 145 -7.59 -21.19 7.03
N ILE A 146 -6.88 -20.24 7.67
CA ILE A 146 -6.26 -20.49 8.97
C ILE A 146 -7.31 -20.71 10.06
N ARG A 147 -8.36 -19.87 10.11
CA ARG A 147 -9.45 -20.00 11.09
C ARG A 147 -10.22 -21.31 10.94
N GLY A 148 -10.52 -21.70 9.68
CA GLY A 148 -11.36 -22.84 9.38
C GLY A 148 -10.66 -24.19 9.46
N SER A 149 -9.40 -24.28 9.04
CA SER A 149 -8.71 -25.57 8.85
C SER A 149 -7.27 -25.60 9.32
N ARG A 150 -6.71 -24.51 9.82
CA ARG A 150 -5.26 -24.39 10.14
C ARG A 150 -4.36 -24.75 8.96
N MET A 151 -4.83 -24.45 7.74
CA MET A 151 -4.08 -24.73 6.50
C MET A 151 -4.01 -23.49 5.64
N VAL A 152 -2.88 -23.27 5.00
CA VAL A 152 -2.69 -22.25 3.98
C VAL A 152 -2.29 -22.93 2.67
N SER A 153 -2.93 -22.55 1.59
CA SER A 153 -2.55 -22.94 0.24
C SER A 153 -2.11 -21.70 -0.53
N ALA A 154 -0.88 -21.72 -1.05
CA ALA A 154 -0.32 -20.60 -1.81
C ALA A 154 0.67 -21.10 -2.86
N PRO A 155 0.81 -20.41 -4.01
CA PRO A 155 1.80 -20.78 -5.02
C PRO A 155 3.20 -20.31 -4.60
N PHE A 156 4.21 -20.93 -5.22
CA PHE A 156 5.62 -20.53 -5.10
C PHE A 156 6.11 -20.43 -3.64
N GLY A 157 5.78 -21.45 -2.83
CA GLY A 157 6.01 -21.47 -1.38
C GLY A 157 7.43 -21.19 -0.92
N ASP A 158 8.43 -21.34 -1.80
CA ASP A 158 9.85 -21.20 -1.50
C ASP A 158 10.50 -20.00 -2.25
N VAL A 159 9.68 -19.13 -2.90
CA VAL A 159 10.17 -17.91 -3.55
C VAL A 159 10.07 -16.74 -2.58
N GLY A 160 11.22 -16.16 -2.23
CA GLY A 160 11.31 -15.04 -1.29
C GLY A 160 11.11 -13.68 -1.93
N LEU A 161 10.32 -12.83 -1.30
CA LEU A 161 10.16 -11.40 -1.62
C LEU A 161 10.30 -10.56 -0.33
N PRO A 162 10.84 -9.33 -0.41
CA PRO A 162 11.00 -8.47 0.75
C PRO A 162 9.70 -7.71 1.06
N VAL A 163 8.68 -8.41 1.57
CA VAL A 163 7.37 -7.82 1.84
C VAL A 163 7.45 -6.73 2.90
N VAL A 164 6.82 -5.58 2.62
CA VAL A 164 6.85 -4.41 3.50
C VAL A 164 5.63 -4.37 4.43
N ASP A 165 5.85 -3.98 5.67
CA ASP A 165 4.78 -3.70 6.63
C ASP A 165 4.03 -2.43 6.24
N PRO A 166 2.69 -2.45 6.11
CA PRO A 166 1.91 -1.24 5.87
C PRO A 166 2.16 -0.10 6.88
N ALA A 167 2.56 -0.43 8.10
CA ALA A 167 2.91 0.57 9.10
C ALA A 167 4.20 1.34 8.72
N ASP A 168 5.18 0.68 8.10
CA ASP A 168 6.39 1.37 7.62
C ASP A 168 6.06 2.30 6.44
N ILE A 169 5.17 1.87 5.54
CA ILE A 169 4.69 2.75 4.46
C ILE A 169 3.99 3.98 5.04
N ALA A 170 3.14 3.79 6.05
CA ALA A 170 2.42 4.87 6.70
C ALA A 170 3.35 5.85 7.43
N GLU A 171 4.38 5.36 8.10
CA GLU A 171 5.38 6.21 8.78
C GLU A 171 6.20 7.02 7.77
N VAL A 172 6.68 6.39 6.68
CA VAL A 172 7.37 7.11 5.59
C VAL A 172 6.45 8.15 4.96
N ALA A 173 5.17 7.82 4.72
CA ALA A 173 4.19 8.75 4.20
C ALA A 173 3.97 9.94 5.16
N ALA A 174 3.86 9.69 6.47
CA ALA A 174 3.70 10.72 7.48
C ALA A 174 4.92 11.66 7.51
N THR A 175 6.14 11.11 7.50
CA THR A 175 7.37 11.88 7.45
C THR A 175 7.40 12.78 6.21
N ALA A 176 7.09 12.23 5.03
CA ALA A 176 7.05 12.99 3.78
C ALA A 176 5.95 14.07 3.74
N LEU A 177 4.82 13.86 4.44
CA LEU A 177 3.77 14.86 4.58
C LEU A 177 4.16 15.98 5.54
N LEU A 178 4.92 15.69 6.60
CA LEU A 178 5.29 16.63 7.63
C LEU A 178 6.55 17.44 7.27
N ASP A 179 7.47 16.85 6.50
CA ASP A 179 8.74 17.48 6.14
C ASP A 179 8.90 17.68 4.63
N ARG A 180 9.10 18.91 4.22
CA ARG A 180 9.29 19.32 2.82
C ARG A 180 10.65 18.92 2.24
N SER A 181 11.60 18.48 3.04
CA SER A 181 12.88 17.96 2.54
C SER A 181 12.72 16.71 1.68
N HIS A 182 11.55 16.05 1.74
CA HIS A 182 11.16 14.92 0.91
C HIS A 182 10.53 15.31 -0.44
N ASP A 183 10.31 16.60 -0.71
CA ASP A 183 9.80 17.06 -2.01
C ASP A 183 10.79 16.70 -3.13
N GLY A 184 10.25 16.16 -4.25
CA GLY A 184 11.03 15.70 -5.40
C GLY A 184 11.68 14.31 -5.21
N ARG A 185 11.37 13.59 -4.13
CA ARG A 185 11.94 12.27 -3.83
C ARG A 185 11.03 11.13 -4.26
N THR A 186 11.66 10.01 -4.61
CA THR A 186 10.99 8.72 -4.84
C THR A 186 11.65 7.69 -3.94
N TYR A 187 10.86 6.93 -3.18
CA TYR A 187 11.32 5.93 -2.22
C TYR A 187 10.79 4.54 -2.59
N GLU A 188 11.68 3.56 -2.64
CA GLU A 188 11.32 2.15 -2.77
C GLU A 188 11.19 1.53 -1.37
N LEU A 189 10.02 1.05 -1.01
CA LEU A 189 9.73 0.58 0.34
C LEU A 189 9.63 -0.94 0.37
N THR A 190 10.59 -1.58 1.03
CA THR A 190 10.67 -3.03 1.19
C THR A 190 10.79 -3.42 2.66
N GLY A 191 10.55 -4.70 2.94
CA GLY A 191 10.90 -5.30 4.22
C GLY A 191 12.41 -5.47 4.39
N PRO A 192 12.87 -5.92 5.57
CA PRO A 192 14.29 -6.01 5.91
C PRO A 192 14.99 -7.23 5.31
N ALA A 193 14.22 -8.22 4.86
CA ALA A 193 14.73 -9.48 4.32
C ALA A 193 13.74 -10.11 3.33
N LEU A 194 14.24 -11.01 2.49
CA LEU A 194 13.37 -11.89 1.71
C LEU A 194 12.61 -12.80 2.67
N SER A 195 11.31 -12.97 2.43
CA SER A 195 10.47 -13.95 3.13
C SER A 195 9.61 -14.71 2.14
N THR A 196 9.61 -16.02 2.28
CA THR A 196 8.82 -16.93 1.45
C THR A 196 7.40 -17.08 1.99
N PRO A 197 6.41 -17.50 1.18
CA PRO A 197 5.09 -17.85 1.70
C PRO A 197 5.14 -18.86 2.85
N ARG A 198 6.00 -19.88 2.77
CA ARG A 198 6.19 -20.90 3.81
C ARG A 198 6.70 -20.31 5.13
N GLU A 199 7.72 -19.44 5.06
CA GLU A 199 8.26 -18.75 6.25
C GLU A 199 7.20 -17.84 6.89
N ARG A 200 6.44 -17.09 6.09
CA ARG A 200 5.35 -16.24 6.60
C ARG A 200 4.25 -17.03 7.29
N VAL A 201 3.94 -18.24 6.81
CA VAL A 201 3.01 -19.15 7.50
C VAL A 201 3.60 -19.65 8.81
N ALA A 202 4.91 -19.94 8.87
CA ALA A 202 5.59 -20.31 10.11
C ALA A 202 5.58 -19.16 11.14
N ASP A 203 5.79 -17.91 10.72
CA ASP A 203 5.69 -16.73 11.57
C ASP A 203 4.26 -16.56 12.13
N LEU A 204 3.22 -16.77 11.29
CA LEU A 204 1.82 -16.74 11.76
C LEU A 204 1.54 -17.88 12.75
N ALA A 205 2.06 -19.08 12.52
CA ALA A 205 1.92 -20.21 13.43
C ALA A 205 2.58 -19.92 14.78
N ALA A 206 3.78 -19.35 14.78
CA ALA A 206 4.48 -18.93 15.98
C ALA A 206 3.70 -17.85 16.75
N ALA A 207 3.18 -16.84 16.06
CA ALA A 207 2.38 -15.78 16.68
C ALA A 207 1.03 -16.28 17.20
N LEU A 208 0.42 -17.29 16.56
CA LEU A 208 -0.84 -17.91 16.97
C LEU A 208 -0.64 -18.85 18.17
N GLY A 209 0.56 -19.42 18.29
CA GLY A 209 0.87 -20.48 19.26
C GLY A 209 0.33 -21.87 18.86
N GLU A 210 -0.05 -22.04 17.60
CA GLU A 210 -0.64 -23.27 17.04
C GLU A 210 -0.01 -23.58 15.68
N PRO A 211 0.15 -24.86 15.30
CA PRO A 211 0.69 -25.23 14.01
C PRO A 211 -0.29 -24.85 12.88
N ILE A 212 0.27 -24.31 11.78
CA ILE A 212 -0.46 -24.04 10.53
C ILE A 212 0.23 -24.86 9.44
N GLY A 213 -0.54 -25.70 8.74
CA GLY A 213 -0.05 -26.46 7.59
C GLY A 213 0.09 -25.57 6.35
N PHE A 214 1.06 -25.91 5.48
CA PHE A 214 1.29 -25.23 4.22
C PHE A 214 1.23 -26.23 3.04
N VAL A 215 0.46 -25.87 2.01
CA VAL A 215 0.37 -26.62 0.75
C VAL A 215 0.77 -25.73 -0.42
N ASN A 216 1.71 -26.20 -1.23
CA ASN A 216 2.02 -25.53 -2.49
C ASN A 216 0.85 -25.70 -3.46
N GLN A 217 0.28 -24.58 -3.89
CA GLN A 217 -0.61 -24.55 -5.05
C GLN A 217 0.21 -24.63 -6.34
N THR A 218 -0.35 -25.24 -7.36
CA THR A 218 0.15 -25.07 -8.72
C THR A 218 -0.14 -23.65 -9.20
N PRO A 219 0.65 -23.12 -10.16
CA PRO A 219 0.37 -21.82 -10.75
C PRO A 219 -1.03 -21.72 -11.38
N ASP A 220 -1.55 -22.81 -11.94
CA ASP A 220 -2.87 -22.85 -12.57
C ASP A 220 -4.00 -22.76 -11.52
N GLU A 221 -3.91 -23.50 -10.42
CA GLU A 221 -4.85 -23.38 -9.29
C GLU A 221 -4.85 -21.94 -8.71
N ALA A 222 -3.68 -21.35 -8.55
CA ALA A 222 -3.58 -19.97 -8.07
C ALA A 222 -4.18 -18.97 -9.07
N ARG A 223 -3.94 -19.18 -10.37
CA ARG A 223 -4.55 -18.37 -11.45
C ARG A 223 -6.08 -18.43 -11.40
N GLU A 224 -6.66 -19.61 -11.34
CA GLU A 224 -8.12 -19.80 -11.25
C GLU A 224 -8.70 -19.11 -10.02
N GLN A 225 -8.03 -19.22 -8.88
CA GLN A 225 -8.45 -18.55 -7.65
C GLN A 225 -8.42 -17.03 -7.78
N MET A 226 -7.34 -16.45 -8.31
CA MET A 226 -7.15 -15.01 -8.47
C MET A 226 -8.14 -14.41 -9.50
N LEU A 227 -8.45 -15.12 -10.57
CA LEU A 227 -9.41 -14.69 -11.59
C LEU A 227 -10.83 -14.45 -11.06
N ARG A 228 -11.17 -14.98 -9.88
CA ARG A 228 -12.48 -14.75 -9.25
C ARG A 228 -12.66 -13.30 -8.76
N PHE A 229 -11.56 -12.55 -8.57
CA PHE A 229 -11.58 -11.21 -8.00
C PHE A 229 -10.59 -10.22 -8.62
N MET A 230 -9.73 -10.67 -9.56
CA MET A 230 -8.77 -9.83 -10.27
C MET A 230 -8.94 -9.95 -11.79
N PRO A 231 -8.75 -8.87 -12.55
CA PRO A 231 -8.70 -8.92 -14.01
C PRO A 231 -7.50 -9.77 -14.51
N PRO A 232 -7.64 -10.47 -15.65
CA PRO A 232 -6.58 -11.35 -16.16
C PRO A 232 -5.18 -10.72 -16.27
N PRO A 233 -5.00 -9.48 -16.77
CA PRO A 233 -3.66 -8.88 -16.84
C PRO A 233 -3.01 -8.67 -15.46
N VAL A 234 -3.83 -8.40 -14.41
CA VAL A 234 -3.35 -8.26 -13.04
C VAL A 234 -2.93 -9.61 -12.48
N VAL A 235 -3.70 -10.67 -12.75
CA VAL A 235 -3.39 -12.04 -12.33
C VAL A 235 -2.04 -12.48 -12.93
N GLU A 236 -1.83 -12.32 -14.24
CA GLU A 236 -0.58 -12.71 -14.89
C GLU A 236 0.61 -11.91 -14.35
N GLY A 237 0.45 -10.60 -14.17
CA GLY A 237 1.49 -9.75 -13.55
C GLY A 237 1.82 -10.19 -12.11
N THR A 238 0.79 -10.53 -11.31
CA THR A 238 0.97 -11.01 -9.95
C THR A 238 1.70 -12.34 -9.90
N LEU A 239 1.28 -13.33 -10.71
CA LEU A 239 1.92 -14.65 -10.78
C LEU A 239 3.38 -14.54 -11.24
N ALA A 240 3.67 -13.65 -12.20
CA ALA A 240 5.03 -13.41 -12.66
C ALA A 240 5.92 -12.84 -11.55
N ILE A 241 5.43 -11.88 -10.74
CA ILE A 241 6.16 -11.31 -9.60
C ILE A 241 6.37 -12.39 -8.52
N LEU A 242 5.35 -13.18 -8.21
CA LEU A 242 5.42 -14.19 -7.15
C LEU A 242 6.29 -15.40 -7.51
N GLY A 243 6.28 -15.81 -8.78
CA GLY A 243 6.94 -17.05 -9.23
C GLY A 243 8.33 -16.87 -9.83
N THR A 244 8.53 -15.76 -10.54
CA THR A 244 9.78 -15.42 -11.20
C THR A 244 10.18 -13.97 -10.99
N PRO A 245 10.41 -13.59 -9.71
CA PRO A 245 10.78 -12.21 -9.40
C PRO A 245 12.12 -11.85 -10.06
N THR A 246 12.23 -10.60 -10.49
CA THR A 246 13.49 -10.04 -10.96
C THR A 246 14.44 -9.76 -9.79
N ASN A 247 15.73 -9.61 -10.06
CA ASN A 247 16.70 -9.19 -9.04
C ASN A 247 16.31 -7.86 -8.37
N SER A 248 15.67 -6.96 -9.13
CA SER A 248 15.18 -5.67 -8.59
C SER A 248 14.02 -5.85 -7.63
N GLU A 249 13.13 -6.82 -7.86
CA GLU A 249 12.00 -7.13 -6.97
C GLU A 249 12.44 -7.82 -5.68
N GLN A 250 13.59 -8.48 -5.70
CA GLN A 250 14.21 -9.12 -4.53
C GLN A 250 15.21 -8.21 -3.80
N ARG A 251 15.53 -7.05 -4.35
CA ARG A 251 16.44 -6.10 -3.72
C ARG A 251 15.80 -5.50 -2.48
N ILE A 252 16.58 -5.47 -1.39
CA ILE A 252 16.20 -4.76 -0.15
C ILE A 252 16.63 -3.31 -0.31
N SER A 253 15.66 -2.39 -0.24
CA SER A 253 15.93 -0.95 -0.32
C SER A 253 16.36 -0.39 1.04
N PRO A 254 17.33 0.54 1.08
CA PRO A 254 17.71 1.26 2.29
C PRO A 254 16.69 2.35 2.69
N ASP A 255 15.75 2.72 1.81
CA ASP A 255 14.96 3.94 1.92
C ASP A 255 14.13 4.03 3.21
N VAL A 256 13.55 2.91 3.67
CA VAL A 256 12.82 2.91 4.96
C VAL A 256 13.76 3.28 6.10
N THR A 257 14.99 2.73 6.12
CA THR A 257 15.98 3.04 7.15
C THR A 257 16.46 4.48 7.04
N GLU A 258 16.70 4.97 5.83
CA GLU A 258 17.16 6.36 5.61
C GLU A 258 16.10 7.38 6.02
N VAL A 259 14.82 7.13 5.75
CA VAL A 259 13.73 8.06 6.09
C VAL A 259 13.35 7.99 7.56
N LEU A 260 13.31 6.78 8.14
CA LEU A 260 12.77 6.58 9.51
C LEU A 260 13.86 6.49 10.59
N GLY A 261 15.14 6.40 10.20
CA GLY A 261 16.26 6.23 11.16
C GLY A 261 16.27 4.87 11.88
N ARG A 262 15.48 3.90 11.40
CA ARG A 262 15.39 2.54 11.91
C ARG A 262 15.15 1.53 10.78
N PRO A 263 15.52 0.26 10.94
CA PRO A 263 15.23 -0.75 9.93
C PRO A 263 13.71 -0.94 9.75
N PRO A 264 13.26 -1.40 8.57
CA PRO A 264 11.89 -1.82 8.36
C PRO A 264 11.53 -3.02 9.26
N ARG A 265 10.24 -3.15 9.59
CA ARG A 265 9.72 -4.23 10.43
C ARG A 265 9.73 -5.56 9.67
N PRO A 266 10.17 -6.66 10.29
CA PRO A 266 10.04 -7.99 9.71
C PRO A 266 8.58 -8.45 9.68
N PHE A 267 8.27 -9.45 8.83
CA PHE A 267 6.91 -10.00 8.73
C PHE A 267 6.40 -10.57 10.06
N ALA A 268 7.28 -11.17 10.88
CA ALA A 268 6.93 -11.69 12.19
C ALA A 268 6.32 -10.64 13.13
N ASP A 269 6.80 -9.40 13.09
CA ASP A 269 6.24 -8.29 13.86
C ASP A 269 4.83 -7.92 13.38
N TRP A 270 4.64 -7.89 12.05
CA TRP A 270 3.31 -7.70 11.46
C TRP A 270 2.36 -8.83 11.88
N ALA A 271 2.80 -10.09 11.80
CA ALA A 271 2.01 -11.26 12.20
C ALA A 271 1.56 -11.16 13.66
N THR A 272 2.48 -10.83 14.57
CA THR A 272 2.18 -10.67 16.00
C THR A 272 1.13 -9.59 16.26
N ARG A 273 1.26 -8.42 15.64
CA ARG A 273 0.30 -7.31 15.82
C ARG A 273 -1.09 -7.61 15.25
N ASN A 274 -1.18 -8.47 14.24
CA ASN A 274 -2.42 -8.76 13.53
C ASN A 274 -3.00 -10.15 13.84
N ILE A 275 -2.42 -10.87 14.79
CA ILE A 275 -2.76 -12.29 15.05
C ILE A 275 -4.22 -12.49 15.46
N ALA A 276 -4.86 -11.49 16.06
CA ALA A 276 -6.27 -11.55 16.42
C ALA A 276 -7.20 -11.84 15.23
N ALA A 277 -6.82 -11.42 14.02
CA ALA A 277 -7.59 -11.70 12.81
C ALA A 277 -7.56 -13.18 12.41
N PHE A 278 -6.58 -13.95 12.86
CA PHE A 278 -6.35 -15.36 12.49
C PHE A 278 -6.82 -16.37 13.56
N ARG A 279 -7.40 -15.89 14.66
CA ARG A 279 -7.96 -16.69 15.75
C ARG A 279 -9.37 -17.20 15.48
#